data_e10d222aa9838602240b01f4265404d3
#
_entry.id   e10d222aa9838602240b01f4265404d3
#
_cell.length_a   1.000
_cell.length_b   1.000
_cell.length_c   1.000
_cell.angle_alpha   90.00
_cell.angle_beta   90.00
_cell.angle_gamma   90.00
#
_symmetry.space_group_name_H-M   'P 1'
#
loop_
_entity.id
_entity.type
_entity.pdbx_description
1 polymer ?
#
loop_
_entity_poly.entity_id
_entity_poly.type
_entity_poly.pdbx_seq_one_letter_code
_entity_poly.pdbx_strand_id
1 'polypeptide(L)'
;LEPFAPLLFPFKGRVTSHIINRMRFKDLPAHVRHTFYYDLRSGLLIGVFGGLLMPFIPIIGRKIGASDFQVALLAASPYIANTFTLLWTEDVFGRGRVWYVVWPGVLGRLILLGMFYVTAPFWYTVVIFAYMIVTAIPFPSYASIMKTNYPDEHRGKLMAYVRVGIAVSWVAASALAGWVLEKDTYNFRYIFPVAAVFGALSALQFRSIRVRREKREREPFAGTSHLLRPLKDGAFLRFVTVYSLFEFGLLMALPVFPLVLVDEVGISNLATGVYGSIFSMMWLLGFFFWGRQLDAHPVKRVLVLIFAIASATPLLYLFTRDIYALGVAQATAGFTFAALELTNYVVITRIASEGEVARYTAANIAIGGIRGATAPFLGTALFAVAGGGAVFGVSLAMCVGALVLAPMMVRM
;
A
#
# COMPACT_ATOMS: atom_id res chain seq x y z
N LEU A 1 -23.38 -12.93 6.32
CA LEU A 1 -22.13 -13.22 5.56
C LEU A 1 -22.18 -14.61 4.87
N GLU A 2 -23.11 -15.51 5.25
CA GLU A 2 -23.29 -16.81 4.57
C GLU A 2 -23.76 -16.75 3.10
N PRO A 3 -24.58 -15.78 2.64
CA PRO A 3 -25.06 -15.79 1.25
C PRO A 3 -23.99 -15.41 0.20
N PHE A 4 -22.86 -14.83 0.59
CA PHE A 4 -21.81 -14.40 -0.36
C PHE A 4 -20.66 -15.40 -0.48
N ALA A 5 -20.63 -16.47 0.28
CA ALA A 5 -19.56 -17.46 0.28
C ALA A 5 -19.39 -18.21 -1.07
N PRO A 6 -20.45 -18.53 -1.85
CA PRO A 6 -20.30 -19.23 -3.13
C PRO A 6 -19.70 -18.36 -4.25
N LEU A 7 -19.92 -17.05 -4.22
CA LEU A 7 -19.43 -16.11 -5.23
C LEU A 7 -17.92 -15.82 -5.06
N LEU A 8 -17.41 -15.96 -3.85
CA LEU A 8 -16.02 -15.66 -3.53
C LEU A 8 -15.07 -16.85 -3.73
N PHE A 9 -15.59 -18.09 -3.81
CA PHE A 9 -14.76 -19.30 -3.88
C PHE A 9 -15.33 -20.40 -4.79
N PRO A 10 -15.27 -20.25 -6.13
CA PRO A 10 -15.61 -21.37 -7.03
C PRO A 10 -14.41 -22.31 -7.14
N PHE A 11 -14.23 -23.26 -6.21
CA PHE A 11 -13.19 -24.27 -6.29
C PHE A 11 -13.75 -25.62 -6.78
N LYS A 12 -13.28 -26.08 -7.95
CA LYS A 12 -13.24 -27.49 -8.35
C LYS A 12 -11.84 -27.80 -8.88
N GLY A 13 -10.94 -28.26 -8.01
CA GLY A 13 -9.65 -28.83 -8.37
C GLY A 13 -9.33 -30.02 -7.46
N ARG A 14 -8.94 -31.16 -8.05
CA ARG A 14 -8.86 -32.51 -7.46
C ARG A 14 -7.84 -32.73 -6.34
N VAL A 15 -7.10 -31.76 -5.87
CA VAL A 15 -6.05 -31.93 -4.85
C VAL A 15 -6.44 -31.44 -3.45
N THR A 16 -7.59 -30.78 -3.31
CA THR A 16 -7.97 -30.12 -2.04
C THR A 16 -9.32 -30.57 -1.46
N SER A 17 -9.83 -31.75 -1.86
CA SER A 17 -11.11 -32.25 -1.33
C SER A 17 -11.10 -32.58 0.18
N HIS A 18 -9.92 -32.63 0.83
CA HIS A 18 -9.82 -32.83 2.27
C HIS A 18 -9.57 -31.56 3.10
N ILE A 19 -9.34 -30.38 2.48
CA ILE A 19 -8.97 -29.13 3.21
C ILE A 19 -10.08 -28.07 3.11
N ILE A 20 -11.12 -28.26 2.31
CA ILE A 20 -12.31 -27.40 2.38
C ILE A 20 -13.24 -27.91 3.50
N ASN A 21 -12.66 -28.04 4.67
CA ASN A 21 -13.46 -28.04 5.88
C ASN A 21 -14.13 -26.66 5.94
N ARG A 22 -15.49 -26.63 5.82
CA ARG A 22 -16.27 -25.41 5.99
C ARG A 22 -15.91 -24.84 7.35
N MET A 23 -14.99 -23.85 7.37
CA MET A 23 -14.64 -23.15 8.59
C MET A 23 -15.91 -22.48 9.08
N ARG A 24 -16.59 -23.11 10.02
CA ARG A 24 -17.64 -22.43 10.76
C ARG A 24 -16.95 -21.46 11.69
N PHE A 25 -17.27 -20.19 11.58
CA PHE A 25 -16.69 -19.14 12.45
C PHE A 25 -16.83 -19.48 13.95
N LYS A 26 -17.86 -20.28 14.28
CA LYS A 26 -18.13 -20.78 15.63
C LYS A 26 -17.07 -21.78 16.13
N ASP A 27 -16.38 -22.49 15.25
CA ASP A 27 -15.39 -23.52 15.58
C ASP A 27 -14.00 -22.93 15.88
N LEU A 28 -13.79 -21.64 15.56
CA LEU A 28 -12.56 -20.95 15.88
C LEU A 28 -12.39 -20.73 17.40
N PRO A 29 -11.16 -20.86 17.93
CA PRO A 29 -10.87 -20.53 19.34
C PRO A 29 -11.37 -19.13 19.71
N ALA A 30 -11.82 -18.97 20.95
CA ALA A 30 -12.42 -17.71 21.42
C ALA A 30 -11.50 -16.50 21.22
N HIS A 31 -10.18 -16.67 21.43
CA HIS A 31 -9.20 -15.60 21.26
C HIS A 31 -9.03 -15.18 19.78
N VAL A 32 -9.16 -16.13 18.82
CA VAL A 32 -9.11 -15.85 17.38
C VAL A 32 -10.35 -15.06 16.97
N ARG A 33 -11.53 -15.48 17.42
CA ARG A 33 -12.80 -14.77 17.16
C ARG A 33 -12.77 -13.35 17.72
N HIS A 34 -12.24 -13.17 18.92
CA HIS A 34 -12.08 -11.87 19.58
C HIS A 34 -11.12 -10.98 18.78
N THR A 35 -9.96 -11.49 18.38
CA THR A 35 -9.01 -10.75 17.54
C THR A 35 -9.65 -10.36 16.22
N PHE A 36 -10.30 -11.30 15.53
CA PHE A 36 -10.96 -11.03 14.24
C PHE A 36 -12.06 -9.97 14.34
N TYR A 37 -12.85 -9.98 15.40
CA TYR A 37 -13.90 -8.99 15.60
C TYR A 37 -13.33 -7.56 15.68
N TYR A 38 -12.27 -7.35 16.47
CA TYR A 38 -11.65 -6.04 16.59
C TYR A 38 -10.83 -5.66 15.37
N ASP A 39 -10.18 -6.61 14.71
CA ASP A 39 -9.45 -6.39 13.46
C ASP A 39 -10.41 -5.99 12.32
N LEU A 40 -11.56 -6.66 12.19
CA LEU A 40 -12.58 -6.29 11.21
C LEU A 40 -13.18 -4.90 11.47
N ARG A 41 -13.49 -4.57 12.74
CA ARG A 41 -13.97 -3.23 13.10
C ARG A 41 -12.93 -2.16 12.81
N SER A 42 -11.68 -2.42 13.16
CA SER A 42 -10.56 -1.56 12.80
C SER A 42 -10.44 -1.43 11.28
N GLY A 43 -10.57 -2.55 10.54
CA GLY A 43 -10.53 -2.57 9.09
C GLY A 43 -11.63 -1.71 8.44
N LEU A 44 -12.87 -1.79 8.92
CA LEU A 44 -13.96 -0.94 8.44
C LEU A 44 -13.67 0.55 8.67
N LEU A 45 -13.21 0.91 9.87
CA LEU A 45 -12.89 2.29 10.23
C LEU A 45 -11.68 2.83 9.44
N ILE A 46 -10.64 2.01 9.23
CA ILE A 46 -9.48 2.42 8.42
C ILE A 46 -9.83 2.53 6.93
N GLY A 47 -10.79 1.74 6.45
CA GLY A 47 -11.33 1.86 5.10
C GLY A 47 -12.05 3.20 4.90
N VAL A 48 -12.89 3.61 5.87
CA VAL A 48 -13.51 4.95 5.86
C VAL A 48 -12.44 6.04 5.87
N PHE A 49 -11.50 5.97 6.80
CA PHE A 49 -10.38 6.91 6.89
C PHE A 49 -9.62 7.04 5.56
N GLY A 50 -9.22 5.90 4.99
CA GLY A 50 -8.45 5.86 3.74
C GLY A 50 -9.24 6.42 2.55
N GLY A 51 -10.51 6.06 2.42
CA GLY A 51 -11.37 6.56 1.35
C GLY A 51 -11.63 8.07 1.43
N LEU A 52 -11.80 8.62 2.63
CA LEU A 52 -11.99 10.07 2.83
C LEU A 52 -10.73 10.89 2.55
N LEU A 53 -9.53 10.29 2.63
CA LEU A 53 -8.26 11.02 2.64
C LEU A 53 -7.37 10.70 1.44
N MET A 54 -7.02 9.42 1.24
CA MET A 54 -5.88 9.02 0.41
C MET A 54 -5.97 9.42 -1.06
N PRO A 55 -7.11 9.24 -1.77
CA PRO A 55 -7.22 9.64 -3.18
C PRO A 55 -7.08 11.15 -3.38
N PHE A 56 -7.40 11.93 -2.35
CA PHE A 56 -7.50 13.38 -2.42
C PHE A 56 -6.22 14.12 -2.04
N ILE A 57 -5.30 13.47 -1.30
CA ILE A 57 -4.08 14.13 -0.82
C ILE A 57 -3.33 14.87 -1.94
N PRO A 58 -2.89 14.22 -3.04
CA PRO A 58 -2.11 14.91 -4.06
C PRO A 58 -2.97 15.84 -4.94
N ILE A 59 -4.21 15.47 -5.21
CA ILE A 59 -5.13 16.24 -6.06
C ILE A 59 -5.51 17.56 -5.39
N ILE A 60 -5.93 17.52 -4.11
CA ILE A 60 -6.27 18.74 -3.36
C ILE A 60 -5.02 19.59 -3.17
N GLY A 61 -3.89 18.98 -2.81
CA GLY A 61 -2.62 19.68 -2.71
C GLY A 61 -2.36 20.52 -3.96
N ARG A 62 -2.48 19.93 -5.16
CA ARG A 62 -2.29 20.65 -6.42
C ARG A 62 -3.37 21.71 -6.65
N LYS A 63 -4.65 21.41 -6.42
CA LYS A 63 -5.77 22.35 -6.60
C LYS A 63 -5.67 23.61 -5.72
N ILE A 64 -5.09 23.50 -4.53
CA ILE A 64 -4.87 24.66 -3.66
C ILE A 64 -3.54 25.37 -3.94
N GLY A 65 -2.80 24.98 -5.00
CA GLY A 65 -1.58 25.63 -5.47
C GLY A 65 -0.27 25.05 -4.96
N ALA A 66 -0.23 23.77 -4.56
CA ALA A 66 1.04 23.11 -4.23
C ALA A 66 1.97 23.08 -5.44
N SER A 67 3.24 23.38 -5.22
CA SER A 67 4.29 23.28 -6.24
C SER A 67 4.57 21.83 -6.62
N ASP A 68 5.21 21.62 -7.76
CA ASP A 68 5.60 20.28 -8.23
C ASP A 68 6.48 19.58 -7.18
N PHE A 69 7.37 20.31 -6.53
CA PHE A 69 8.20 19.79 -5.41
C PHE A 69 7.34 19.34 -4.22
N GLN A 70 6.32 20.11 -3.85
CA GLN A 70 5.42 19.74 -2.75
C GLN A 70 4.60 18.48 -3.10
N VAL A 71 4.13 18.36 -4.35
CA VAL A 71 3.44 17.15 -4.82
C VAL A 71 4.39 15.95 -4.84
N ALA A 72 5.65 16.14 -5.26
CA ALA A 72 6.68 15.10 -5.16
C ALA A 72 6.92 14.67 -3.71
N LEU A 73 7.00 15.63 -2.78
CA LEU A 73 7.18 15.34 -1.36
C LEU A 73 5.99 14.58 -0.77
N LEU A 74 4.76 14.92 -1.16
CA LEU A 74 3.57 14.17 -0.77
C LEU A 74 3.62 12.72 -1.27
N ALA A 75 4.03 12.51 -2.52
CA ALA A 75 4.19 11.18 -3.12
C ALA A 75 5.35 10.38 -2.50
N ALA A 76 6.46 11.02 -2.15
CA ALA A 76 7.63 10.40 -1.54
C ALA A 76 7.44 10.11 -0.04
N SER A 77 6.52 10.82 0.64
CA SER A 77 6.41 10.81 2.10
C SER A 77 6.20 9.42 2.72
N PRO A 78 5.41 8.47 2.17
CA PRO A 78 5.29 7.12 2.72
C PRO A 78 6.61 6.34 2.67
N TYR A 79 7.40 6.54 1.63
CA TYR A 79 8.69 5.86 1.43
C TYR A 79 9.76 6.42 2.35
N ILE A 80 9.81 7.76 2.48
CA ILE A 80 10.67 8.45 3.44
C ILE A 80 10.33 7.98 4.86
N ALA A 81 9.04 7.94 5.21
CA ALA A 81 8.57 7.46 6.50
C ALA A 81 8.98 6.01 6.79
N ASN A 82 8.86 5.12 5.78
CA ASN A 82 9.26 3.73 5.91
C ASN A 82 10.77 3.55 6.14
N THR A 83 11.61 4.44 5.59
CA THR A 83 13.06 4.41 5.83
C THR A 83 13.38 4.64 7.31
N PHE A 84 12.62 5.51 7.98
CA PHE A 84 12.76 5.75 9.41
C PHE A 84 12.21 4.62 10.29
N THR A 85 11.41 3.70 9.75
CA THR A 85 10.84 2.58 10.52
C THR A 85 11.93 1.71 11.17
N LEU A 86 13.10 1.62 10.56
CA LEU A 86 14.24 0.90 11.10
C LEU A 86 14.71 1.42 12.47
N LEU A 87 14.51 2.72 12.76
CA LEU A 87 14.98 3.35 14.00
C LEU A 87 14.24 2.88 15.26
N TRP A 88 12.97 2.48 15.13
CA TRP A 88 12.14 2.08 16.29
C TRP A 88 11.74 0.61 16.29
N THR A 89 12.16 -0.17 15.30
CA THR A 89 11.80 -1.60 15.22
C THR A 89 12.30 -2.39 16.44
N GLU A 90 13.44 -2.02 17.02
CA GLU A 90 13.99 -2.66 18.23
C GLU A 90 13.14 -2.38 19.48
N ASP A 91 12.68 -1.15 19.67
CA ASP A 91 11.88 -0.72 20.81
C ASP A 91 10.49 -1.36 20.81
N VAL A 92 9.93 -1.68 19.63
CA VAL A 92 8.62 -2.36 19.49
C VAL A 92 8.58 -3.66 20.29
N PHE A 93 9.68 -4.38 20.37
CA PHE A 93 9.76 -5.64 21.10
C PHE A 93 9.94 -5.45 22.63
N GLY A 94 10.38 -4.29 23.08
CA GLY A 94 10.60 -3.97 24.49
C GLY A 94 9.33 -3.50 25.24
N ARG A 95 8.54 -2.61 24.64
CA ARG A 95 7.41 -1.91 25.28
C ARG A 95 6.03 -2.52 25.03
N GLY A 96 5.92 -3.54 24.19
CA GLY A 96 4.65 -4.21 23.86
C GLY A 96 4.04 -3.75 22.53
N ARG A 97 3.75 -4.72 21.68
CA ARG A 97 3.32 -4.55 20.28
C ARG A 97 2.03 -3.73 20.13
N VAL A 98 1.07 -3.89 21.06
CA VAL A 98 -0.21 -3.18 21.02
C VAL A 98 -0.02 -1.69 21.25
N TRP A 99 0.88 -1.30 22.15
CA TRP A 99 1.19 0.10 22.44
C TRP A 99 1.67 0.85 21.19
N TYR A 100 2.58 0.20 20.40
CA TYR A 100 3.11 0.77 19.15
C TYR A 100 2.08 0.85 18.01
N VAL A 101 1.02 0.05 18.04
CA VAL A 101 -0.09 0.19 17.08
C VAL A 101 -1.02 1.32 17.50
N VAL A 102 -1.38 1.37 18.79
CA VAL A 102 -2.42 2.29 19.29
C VAL A 102 -1.92 3.72 19.32
N TRP A 103 -0.86 4.01 20.08
CA TRP A 103 -0.50 5.40 20.37
C TRP A 103 0.08 6.16 19.16
N PRO A 104 1.06 5.63 18.40
CA PRO A 104 1.49 6.29 17.18
C PRO A 104 0.36 6.36 16.15
N GLY A 105 -0.48 5.32 16.10
CA GLY A 105 -1.65 5.30 15.24
C GLY A 105 -2.67 6.40 15.58
N VAL A 106 -2.93 6.68 16.85
CA VAL A 106 -3.81 7.78 17.28
C VAL A 106 -3.13 9.12 17.07
N LEU A 107 -1.89 9.29 17.56
CA LEU A 107 -1.16 10.55 17.47
C LEU A 107 -0.96 11.01 16.03
N GLY A 108 -0.55 10.10 15.14
CA GLY A 108 -0.40 10.43 13.72
C GLY A 108 -1.70 10.95 13.10
N ARG A 109 -2.84 10.36 13.45
CA ARG A 109 -4.12 10.81 12.92
C ARG A 109 -4.60 12.12 13.53
N LEU A 110 -4.27 12.38 14.81
CA LEU A 110 -4.57 13.66 15.45
C LEU A 110 -3.85 14.85 14.79
N ILE A 111 -2.67 14.62 14.16
CA ILE A 111 -1.97 15.64 13.37
C ILE A 111 -2.89 16.20 12.27
N LEU A 112 -3.72 15.35 11.66
CA LEU A 112 -4.66 15.77 10.61
C LEU A 112 -5.78 16.69 11.09
N LEU A 113 -6.00 16.81 12.39
CA LEU A 113 -6.92 17.84 12.94
C LEU A 113 -6.40 19.24 12.63
N GLY A 114 -5.08 19.40 12.46
CA GLY A 114 -4.47 20.65 12.03
C GLY A 114 -4.97 21.15 10.66
N MET A 115 -5.54 20.24 9.82
CA MET A 115 -6.12 20.63 8.52
C MET A 115 -7.25 21.64 8.63
N PHE A 116 -7.91 21.73 9.76
CA PHE A 116 -8.92 22.74 10.03
C PHE A 116 -8.43 24.18 9.80
N TYR A 117 -7.15 24.42 10.12
CA TYR A 117 -6.54 25.75 10.06
C TYR A 117 -5.68 25.98 8.81
N VAL A 118 -5.54 24.96 7.97
CA VAL A 118 -4.70 25.04 6.77
C VAL A 118 -5.33 25.94 5.72
N THR A 119 -4.59 27.00 5.34
CA THR A 119 -4.98 27.95 4.29
C THR A 119 -4.01 27.96 3.11
N ALA A 120 -2.76 27.52 3.33
CA ALA A 120 -1.70 27.57 2.34
C ALA A 120 -1.17 26.17 2.00
N PRO A 121 -0.73 25.94 0.75
CA PRO A 121 -0.18 24.66 0.28
C PRO A 121 1.00 24.17 1.10
N PHE A 122 1.82 25.09 1.60
CA PHE A 122 2.95 24.75 2.46
C PHE A 122 2.53 24.02 3.72
N TRP A 123 1.58 24.58 4.49
CA TRP A 123 1.09 23.95 5.72
C TRP A 123 0.33 22.66 5.45
N TYR A 124 -0.40 22.60 4.32
CA TYR A 124 -1.01 21.35 3.86
C TYR A 124 0.03 20.23 3.72
N THR A 125 1.13 20.53 3.00
CA THR A 125 2.22 19.57 2.78
C THR A 125 2.89 19.17 4.10
N VAL A 126 3.16 20.12 4.99
CA VAL A 126 3.78 19.87 6.30
C VAL A 126 2.92 18.94 7.16
N VAL A 127 1.61 19.20 7.25
CA VAL A 127 0.69 18.38 8.06
C VAL A 127 0.60 16.95 7.50
N ILE A 128 0.45 16.79 6.17
CA ILE A 128 0.42 15.46 5.55
C ILE A 128 1.75 14.73 5.74
N PHE A 129 2.88 15.40 5.53
CA PHE A 129 4.20 14.80 5.71
C PHE A 129 4.42 14.32 7.15
N ALA A 130 4.11 15.16 8.13
CA ALA A 130 4.18 14.80 9.56
C ALA A 130 3.28 13.62 9.90
N TYR A 131 2.04 13.61 9.38
CA TYR A 131 1.12 12.47 9.51
C TYR A 131 1.74 11.18 8.94
N MET A 132 2.30 11.22 7.73
CA MET A 132 2.90 10.05 7.07
C MET A 132 4.08 9.47 7.88
N ILE A 133 4.95 10.32 8.43
CA ILE A 133 6.08 9.89 9.27
C ILE A 133 5.59 9.12 10.51
N VAL A 134 4.62 9.66 11.22
CA VAL A 134 4.15 9.05 12.48
C VAL A 134 3.36 7.76 12.22
N THR A 135 2.60 7.70 11.13
CA THR A 135 1.78 6.52 10.82
C THR A 135 2.55 5.35 10.20
N ALA A 136 3.82 5.49 9.88
CA ALA A 136 4.69 4.37 9.50
C ALA A 136 5.07 3.49 10.73
N ILE A 137 5.07 4.04 11.93
CA ILE A 137 5.47 3.35 13.17
C ILE A 137 4.64 2.09 13.49
N PRO A 138 3.30 2.07 13.35
CA PRO A 138 2.46 0.93 13.69
C PRO A 138 2.65 -0.32 12.82
N PHE A 139 3.14 -0.18 11.60
CA PHE A 139 3.07 -1.23 10.57
C PHE A 139 3.75 -2.56 10.97
N PRO A 140 5.00 -2.59 11.50
CA PRO A 140 5.65 -3.83 11.90
C PRO A 140 4.92 -4.54 13.05
N SER A 141 4.35 -3.74 13.99
CA SER A 141 3.62 -4.25 15.14
C SER A 141 2.32 -4.95 14.74
N TYR A 142 1.57 -4.37 13.81
CA TYR A 142 0.34 -4.97 13.27
C TYR A 142 0.62 -6.35 12.67
N ALA A 143 1.61 -6.46 11.78
CA ALA A 143 1.98 -7.72 11.13
C ALA A 143 2.36 -8.80 12.16
N SER A 144 3.11 -8.41 13.19
CA SER A 144 3.51 -9.30 14.28
C SER A 144 2.33 -9.79 15.14
N ILE A 145 1.36 -8.91 15.45
CA ILE A 145 0.14 -9.27 16.20
C ILE A 145 -0.70 -10.28 15.41
N MET A 146 -0.91 -10.04 14.10
CA MET A 146 -1.70 -10.94 13.27
C MET A 146 -1.04 -12.31 13.11
N LYS A 147 0.30 -12.34 12.99
CA LYS A 147 1.06 -13.60 12.94
C LYS A 147 0.89 -14.42 14.22
N THR A 148 0.88 -13.78 15.38
CA THR A 148 0.78 -14.46 16.69
C THR A 148 -0.65 -14.93 17.00
N ASN A 149 -1.66 -14.14 16.64
CA ASN A 149 -3.04 -14.37 17.07
C ASN A 149 -3.85 -15.21 16.08
N TYR A 150 -3.52 -15.19 14.78
CA TYR A 150 -4.21 -16.00 13.78
C TYR A 150 -3.46 -17.31 13.51
N PRO A 151 -4.16 -18.48 13.56
CA PRO A 151 -3.59 -19.77 13.16
C PRO A 151 -3.13 -19.71 11.70
N ASP A 152 -1.97 -20.33 11.40
CA ASP A 152 -1.38 -20.34 10.06
C ASP A 152 -2.36 -20.80 8.97
N GLU A 153 -3.15 -21.86 9.28
CA GLU A 153 -4.13 -22.46 8.38
C GLU A 153 -5.27 -21.51 8.00
N HIS A 154 -5.62 -20.54 8.85
CA HIS A 154 -6.77 -19.66 8.69
C HIS A 154 -6.41 -18.19 8.50
N ARG A 155 -5.13 -17.82 8.72
CA ARG A 155 -4.66 -16.43 8.68
C ARG A 155 -5.01 -15.73 7.37
N GLY A 156 -4.70 -16.35 6.25
CA GLY A 156 -4.97 -15.77 4.93
C GLY A 156 -6.46 -15.47 4.72
N LYS A 157 -7.33 -16.40 5.13
CA LYS A 157 -8.78 -16.25 4.98
C LYS A 157 -9.35 -15.16 5.89
N LEU A 158 -8.91 -15.11 7.16
CA LEU A 158 -9.36 -14.08 8.11
C LEU A 158 -8.91 -12.69 7.67
N MET A 159 -7.64 -12.54 7.26
CA MET A 159 -7.14 -11.28 6.71
C MET A 159 -7.84 -10.88 5.41
N ALA A 160 -8.23 -11.82 4.55
CA ALA A 160 -9.00 -11.53 3.35
C ALA A 160 -10.37 -10.91 3.67
N TYR A 161 -11.08 -11.41 4.68
CA TYR A 161 -12.35 -10.81 5.12
C TYR A 161 -12.16 -9.37 5.64
N VAL A 162 -11.09 -9.12 6.40
CA VAL A 162 -10.76 -7.75 6.84
C VAL A 162 -10.47 -6.84 5.64
N ARG A 163 -9.73 -7.31 4.63
CA ARG A 163 -9.47 -6.54 3.39
C ARG A 163 -10.73 -6.23 2.60
N VAL A 164 -11.68 -7.17 2.52
CA VAL A 164 -13.01 -6.90 1.92
C VAL A 164 -13.71 -5.77 2.68
N GLY A 165 -13.72 -5.81 4.01
CA GLY A 165 -14.27 -4.75 4.84
C GLY A 165 -13.62 -3.39 4.57
N ILE A 166 -12.29 -3.35 4.50
CA ILE A 166 -11.53 -2.13 4.17
C ILE A 166 -11.96 -1.60 2.79
N ALA A 167 -11.98 -2.44 1.76
CA ALA A 167 -12.25 -2.01 0.39
C ALA A 167 -13.69 -1.49 0.23
N VAL A 168 -14.67 -2.16 0.80
CA VAL A 168 -16.09 -1.72 0.74
C VAL A 168 -16.27 -0.38 1.44
N SER A 169 -15.70 -0.21 2.63
CA SER A 169 -15.75 1.06 3.36
C SER A 169 -15.01 2.17 2.62
N TRP A 170 -13.86 1.86 2.00
CA TRP A 170 -13.09 2.81 1.21
C TRP A 170 -13.88 3.31 0.01
N VAL A 171 -14.49 2.41 -0.76
CA VAL A 171 -15.31 2.78 -1.94
C VAL A 171 -16.41 3.75 -1.55
N ALA A 172 -17.20 3.42 -0.52
CA ALA A 172 -18.28 4.28 -0.06
C ALA A 172 -17.77 5.64 0.44
N ALA A 173 -16.69 5.65 1.22
CA ALA A 173 -16.12 6.87 1.79
C ALA A 173 -15.48 7.76 0.72
N SER A 174 -14.80 7.17 -0.29
CA SER A 174 -14.17 7.92 -1.38
C SER A 174 -15.22 8.61 -2.28
N ALA A 175 -16.31 7.92 -2.60
CA ALA A 175 -17.42 8.49 -3.35
C ALA A 175 -18.10 9.65 -2.57
N LEU A 176 -18.34 9.46 -1.26
CA LEU A 176 -18.91 10.48 -0.38
C LEU A 176 -18.00 11.72 -0.28
N ALA A 177 -16.69 11.51 -0.06
CA ALA A 177 -15.72 12.61 0.02
C ALA A 177 -15.66 13.38 -1.31
N GLY A 178 -15.62 12.66 -2.44
CA GLY A 178 -15.66 13.30 -3.76
C GLY A 178 -16.88 14.18 -3.95
N TRP A 179 -18.06 13.72 -3.56
CA TRP A 179 -19.31 14.48 -3.65
C TRP A 179 -19.31 15.74 -2.75
N VAL A 180 -18.79 15.65 -1.53
CA VAL A 180 -18.70 16.81 -0.63
C VAL A 180 -17.67 17.82 -1.11
N LEU A 181 -16.50 17.35 -1.57
CA LEU A 181 -15.42 18.19 -2.08
C LEU A 181 -15.75 18.85 -3.42
N GLU A 182 -16.69 18.27 -4.19
CA GLU A 182 -17.16 18.87 -5.45
C GLU A 182 -17.84 20.21 -5.23
N LYS A 183 -18.51 20.39 -4.08
CA LYS A 183 -19.19 21.66 -3.74
C LYS A 183 -18.17 22.78 -3.46
N ASP A 184 -17.12 22.46 -2.75
CA ASP A 184 -15.99 23.34 -2.46
C ASP A 184 -14.76 22.48 -2.11
N THR A 185 -13.66 22.69 -2.85
CA THR A 185 -12.39 21.99 -2.58
C THR A 185 -11.90 22.22 -1.15
N TYR A 186 -12.13 23.42 -0.59
CA TYR A 186 -11.71 23.73 0.78
C TYR A 186 -12.48 22.98 1.87
N ASN A 187 -13.51 22.23 1.52
CA ASN A 187 -14.17 21.30 2.45
C ASN A 187 -13.22 20.18 2.94
N PHE A 188 -12.02 20.02 2.35
CA PHE A 188 -10.99 19.14 2.91
C PHE A 188 -10.66 19.47 4.37
N ARG A 189 -10.81 20.75 4.77
CA ARG A 189 -10.61 21.21 6.15
C ARG A 189 -11.56 20.55 7.15
N TYR A 190 -12.69 20.03 6.70
CA TYR A 190 -13.66 19.29 7.50
C TYR A 190 -13.53 17.79 7.29
N ILE A 191 -13.38 17.35 6.04
CA ILE A 191 -13.34 15.94 5.69
C ILE A 191 -12.09 15.26 6.27
N PHE A 192 -10.91 15.87 6.20
CA PHE A 192 -9.68 15.28 6.70
C PHE A 192 -9.65 15.15 8.23
N PRO A 193 -10.08 16.14 9.02
CA PRO A 193 -10.32 15.95 10.45
C PRO A 193 -11.36 14.88 10.79
N VAL A 194 -12.46 14.79 10.04
CA VAL A 194 -13.44 13.70 10.21
C VAL A 194 -12.80 12.35 9.91
N ALA A 195 -12.04 12.24 8.82
CA ALA A 195 -11.27 11.04 8.52
C ALA A 195 -10.32 10.69 9.68
N ALA A 196 -9.62 11.68 10.24
CA ALA A 196 -8.70 11.48 11.36
C ALA A 196 -9.39 10.83 12.57
N VAL A 197 -10.63 11.21 12.87
CA VAL A 197 -11.43 10.60 13.94
C VAL A 197 -11.67 9.11 13.66
N PHE A 198 -12.12 8.76 12.44
CA PHE A 198 -12.28 7.35 12.06
C PHE A 198 -10.98 6.57 12.15
N GLY A 199 -9.88 7.16 11.68
CA GLY A 199 -8.56 6.56 11.77
C GLY A 199 -8.09 6.36 13.21
N ALA A 200 -8.29 7.34 14.11
CA ALA A 200 -7.96 7.23 15.51
C ALA A 200 -8.80 6.15 16.21
N LEU A 201 -10.11 6.10 15.93
CA LEU A 201 -11.01 5.05 16.43
C LEU A 201 -10.57 3.67 15.94
N SER A 202 -10.11 3.55 14.68
CA SER A 202 -9.53 2.31 14.15
C SER A 202 -8.33 1.85 14.97
N ALA A 203 -7.37 2.74 15.25
CA ALA A 203 -6.21 2.41 16.05
C ALA A 203 -6.59 2.02 17.50
N LEU A 204 -7.58 2.67 18.10
CA LEU A 204 -8.07 2.36 19.44
C LEU A 204 -8.70 0.96 19.55
N GLN A 205 -9.26 0.39 18.47
CA GLN A 205 -9.78 -0.99 18.49
C GLN A 205 -8.68 -1.99 18.88
N PHE A 206 -7.42 -1.74 18.50
CA PHE A 206 -6.28 -2.60 18.86
C PHE A 206 -6.00 -2.67 20.35
N ARG A 207 -6.39 -1.67 21.14
CA ARG A 207 -6.26 -1.73 22.61
C ARG A 207 -6.97 -2.94 23.20
N SER A 208 -8.04 -3.40 22.58
CA SER A 208 -8.82 -4.54 23.03
C SER A 208 -8.24 -5.89 22.59
N ILE A 209 -7.28 -5.91 21.67
CA ILE A 209 -6.66 -7.15 21.21
C ILE A 209 -5.62 -7.64 22.22
N ARG A 210 -5.85 -8.86 22.73
CA ARG A 210 -4.92 -9.53 23.64
C ARG A 210 -3.89 -10.31 22.84
N VAL A 211 -2.62 -9.95 22.95
CA VAL A 211 -1.53 -10.65 22.27
C VAL A 211 -1.00 -11.76 23.16
N ARG A 212 -0.94 -12.97 22.62
CA ARG A 212 -0.34 -14.12 23.30
C ARG A 212 1.17 -13.86 23.51
N ARG A 213 1.67 -14.01 24.74
CA ARG A 213 3.10 -13.88 25.02
C ARG A 213 3.85 -15.06 24.38
N GLU A 214 4.61 -14.80 23.36
CA GLU A 214 5.65 -15.70 22.87
C GLU A 214 6.97 -15.36 23.56
N LYS A 215 7.68 -16.36 24.09
CA LYS A 215 9.11 -16.25 24.40
C LYS A 215 9.84 -16.13 23.05
N ARG A 216 10.22 -14.94 22.67
CA ARG A 216 11.04 -14.71 21.49
C ARG A 216 12.48 -14.50 21.94
N GLU A 217 13.36 -15.33 21.49
CA GLU A 217 14.80 -15.07 21.55
C GLU A 217 15.07 -13.78 20.79
N ARG A 218 15.70 -12.82 21.46
CA ARG A 218 16.18 -11.58 20.85
C ARG A 218 17.32 -11.98 19.92
N GLU A 219 17.08 -12.00 18.62
CA GLU A 219 18.21 -11.92 17.70
C GLU A 219 18.78 -10.50 17.80
N PRO A 220 20.06 -10.35 18.19
CA PRO A 220 20.67 -9.02 18.25
C PRO A 220 20.66 -8.41 16.85
N PHE A 221 20.30 -7.15 16.75
CA PHE A 221 20.49 -6.37 15.52
C PHE A 221 21.97 -6.32 15.21
N ALA A 222 22.41 -7.19 14.35
CA ALA A 222 23.77 -7.22 13.87
C ALA A 222 23.94 -6.06 12.86
N GLY A 223 24.63 -5.03 13.23
CA GLY A 223 24.86 -3.72 12.58
C GLY A 223 24.71 -3.63 11.04
N THR A 224 24.78 -2.45 10.50
CA THR A 224 24.54 -2.11 9.07
C THR A 224 25.30 -2.97 8.05
N SER A 225 26.47 -3.53 8.40
CA SER A 225 27.25 -4.45 7.57
C SER A 225 26.50 -5.75 7.25
N HIS A 226 25.61 -6.20 8.12
CA HIS A 226 24.78 -7.38 7.90
C HIS A 226 23.62 -7.14 6.94
N LEU A 227 23.13 -5.90 6.78
CA LEU A 227 22.08 -5.53 5.83
C LEU A 227 22.56 -5.61 4.37
N LEU A 228 23.86 -5.47 4.12
CA LEU A 228 24.45 -5.54 2.79
C LEU A 228 24.76 -6.99 2.32
N ARG A 229 24.73 -7.96 3.23
CA ARG A 229 25.03 -9.34 2.90
C ARG A 229 24.10 -9.94 1.81
N PRO A 230 22.77 -9.68 1.79
CA PRO A 230 21.91 -10.16 0.72
C PRO A 230 22.31 -9.66 -0.67
N LEU A 231 22.99 -8.51 -0.80
CA LEU A 231 23.46 -7.99 -2.08
C LEU A 231 24.62 -8.80 -2.68
N LYS A 232 25.23 -9.71 -1.90
CA LYS A 232 26.22 -10.67 -2.40
C LYS A 232 25.57 -11.92 -3.00
N ASP A 233 24.26 -12.14 -2.74
CA ASP A 233 23.50 -13.22 -3.35
C ASP A 233 23.07 -12.80 -4.76
N GLY A 234 23.58 -13.54 -5.76
CA GLY A 234 23.31 -13.24 -7.17
C GLY A 234 21.84 -13.40 -7.56
N ALA A 235 21.05 -14.23 -6.86
CA ALA A 235 19.61 -14.38 -7.12
C ALA A 235 18.87 -13.13 -6.61
N PHE A 236 19.16 -12.72 -5.38
CA PHE A 236 18.58 -11.51 -4.78
C PHE A 236 18.98 -10.25 -5.57
N LEU A 237 20.26 -10.13 -5.94
CA LEU A 237 20.74 -8.95 -6.67
C LEU A 237 20.03 -8.82 -8.03
N ARG A 238 19.88 -9.91 -8.80
CA ARG A 238 19.14 -9.89 -10.06
C ARG A 238 17.67 -9.49 -9.87
N PHE A 239 17.01 -10.08 -8.86
CA PHE A 239 15.64 -9.70 -8.52
C PHE A 239 15.54 -8.22 -8.20
N VAL A 240 16.30 -7.73 -7.22
CA VAL A 240 16.25 -6.34 -6.76
C VAL A 240 16.58 -5.36 -7.89
N THR A 241 17.54 -5.67 -8.77
CA THR A 241 17.89 -4.79 -9.91
C THR A 241 16.74 -4.62 -10.89
N VAL A 242 16.16 -5.72 -11.39
CA VAL A 242 15.06 -5.64 -12.36
C VAL A 242 13.79 -5.08 -11.72
N TYR A 243 13.49 -5.51 -10.50
CA TYR A 243 12.34 -4.99 -9.74
C TYR A 243 12.51 -3.50 -9.42
N SER A 244 13.75 -3.04 -9.12
CA SER A 244 14.05 -1.63 -8.91
C SER A 244 13.88 -0.80 -10.16
N LEU A 245 14.30 -1.30 -11.32
CA LEU A 245 14.09 -0.62 -12.60
C LEU A 245 12.60 -0.39 -12.84
N PHE A 246 11.79 -1.43 -12.66
CA PHE A 246 10.35 -1.39 -12.81
C PHE A 246 9.69 -0.39 -11.85
N GLU A 247 9.95 -0.55 -10.55
CA GLU A 247 9.31 0.24 -9.52
C GLU A 247 9.76 1.70 -9.56
N PHE A 248 11.03 1.96 -9.92
CA PHE A 248 11.55 3.32 -10.09
C PHE A 248 10.80 4.08 -11.19
N GLY A 249 10.52 3.41 -12.32
CA GLY A 249 9.71 3.98 -13.40
C GLY A 249 8.31 4.39 -12.94
N LEU A 250 7.62 3.53 -12.20
CA LEU A 250 6.30 3.85 -11.65
C LEU A 250 6.35 4.97 -10.62
N LEU A 251 7.36 4.98 -9.74
CA LEU A 251 7.53 5.99 -8.71
C LEU A 251 7.90 7.37 -9.28
N MET A 252 8.61 7.45 -10.40
CA MET A 252 8.83 8.71 -11.13
C MET A 252 7.52 9.30 -11.65
N ALA A 253 6.61 8.47 -12.17
CA ALA A 253 5.32 8.91 -12.67
C ALA A 253 4.33 9.27 -11.56
N LEU A 254 4.51 8.72 -10.35
CA LEU A 254 3.55 8.83 -9.24
C LEU A 254 3.12 10.27 -8.90
N PRO A 255 4.03 11.25 -8.74
CA PRO A 255 3.64 12.65 -8.50
C PRO A 255 3.10 13.35 -9.75
N VAL A 256 3.42 12.85 -10.94
CA VAL A 256 3.03 13.48 -12.20
C VAL A 256 1.60 13.13 -12.59
N PHE A 257 1.07 11.97 -12.15
CA PHE A 257 -0.36 11.64 -12.36
C PHE A 257 -1.30 12.72 -11.82
N PRO A 258 -1.23 13.16 -10.54
CA PRO A 258 -2.08 14.22 -10.04
C PRO A 258 -1.82 15.57 -10.69
N LEU A 259 -0.58 15.90 -11.08
CA LEU A 259 -0.29 17.14 -11.81
C LEU A 259 -1.05 17.16 -13.15
N VAL A 260 -0.94 16.11 -13.94
CA VAL A 260 -1.65 16.01 -15.23
C VAL A 260 -3.17 15.97 -15.04
N LEU A 261 -3.66 15.23 -14.03
CA LEU A 261 -5.10 15.17 -13.76
C LEU A 261 -5.68 16.54 -13.39
N VAL A 262 -4.95 17.36 -12.63
CA VAL A 262 -5.42 18.69 -12.21
C VAL A 262 -5.16 19.73 -13.29
N ASP A 263 -3.94 19.81 -13.83
CA ASP A 263 -3.51 20.92 -14.68
C ASP A 263 -3.93 20.76 -16.14
N GLU A 264 -3.94 19.50 -16.67
CA GLU A 264 -4.24 19.24 -18.07
C GLU A 264 -5.66 18.71 -18.29
N VAL A 265 -6.14 17.80 -17.39
CA VAL A 265 -7.47 17.18 -17.50
C VAL A 265 -8.55 18.01 -16.80
N GLY A 266 -8.17 18.79 -15.77
CA GLY A 266 -9.13 19.54 -14.95
C GLY A 266 -10.06 18.62 -14.14
N ILE A 267 -9.52 17.53 -13.58
CA ILE A 267 -10.32 16.51 -12.90
C ILE A 267 -11.18 17.12 -11.78
N SER A 268 -12.46 16.74 -11.75
CA SER A 268 -13.36 17.12 -10.65
C SER A 268 -13.06 16.35 -9.37
N ASN A 269 -13.48 16.84 -8.22
CA ASN A 269 -13.31 16.14 -6.97
C ASN A 269 -14.20 14.89 -6.90
N LEU A 270 -15.37 14.92 -7.53
CA LEU A 270 -16.24 13.75 -7.67
C LEU A 270 -15.55 12.65 -8.48
N ALA A 271 -14.97 12.99 -9.62
CA ALA A 271 -14.21 12.04 -10.43
C ALA A 271 -13.00 11.48 -9.69
N THR A 272 -12.31 12.29 -8.88
CA THR A 272 -11.24 11.83 -7.98
C THR A 272 -11.74 10.78 -6.98
N GLY A 273 -12.92 10.99 -6.39
CA GLY A 273 -13.57 10.01 -5.50
C GLY A 273 -13.93 8.71 -6.22
N VAL A 274 -14.43 8.79 -7.46
CA VAL A 274 -14.70 7.62 -8.30
C VAL A 274 -13.40 6.87 -8.61
N TYR A 275 -12.32 7.57 -8.96
CA TYR A 275 -11.01 6.95 -9.20
C TYR A 275 -10.47 6.22 -7.97
N GLY A 276 -10.59 6.82 -6.77
CA GLY A 276 -10.24 6.17 -5.51
C GLY A 276 -11.06 4.91 -5.25
N SER A 277 -12.35 4.92 -5.64
CA SER A 277 -13.24 3.77 -5.54
C SER A 277 -12.85 2.66 -6.52
N ILE A 278 -12.55 3.00 -7.78
CA ILE A 278 -12.06 2.07 -8.80
C ILE A 278 -10.75 1.43 -8.35
N PHE A 279 -9.80 2.24 -7.90
CA PHE A 279 -8.52 1.76 -7.37
C PHE A 279 -8.71 0.73 -6.25
N SER A 280 -9.52 1.05 -5.25
CA SER A 280 -9.75 0.17 -4.09
C SER A 280 -10.45 -1.13 -4.48
N MET A 281 -11.43 -1.08 -5.38
CA MET A 281 -12.12 -2.27 -5.88
C MET A 281 -11.14 -3.18 -6.65
N MET A 282 -10.33 -2.60 -7.54
CA MET A 282 -9.37 -3.35 -8.32
C MET A 282 -8.20 -3.87 -7.47
N TRP A 283 -7.81 -3.15 -6.43
CA TRP A 283 -6.87 -3.63 -5.43
C TRP A 283 -7.40 -4.88 -4.71
N LEU A 284 -8.67 -4.89 -4.30
CA LEU A 284 -9.30 -6.05 -3.69
C LEU A 284 -9.36 -7.25 -4.65
N LEU A 285 -9.84 -7.03 -5.88
CA LEU A 285 -9.89 -8.07 -6.91
C LEU A 285 -8.50 -8.61 -7.25
N GLY A 286 -7.52 -7.72 -7.29
CA GLY A 286 -6.12 -8.05 -7.50
C GLY A 286 -5.59 -9.02 -6.44
N PHE A 287 -5.91 -8.85 -5.16
CA PHE A 287 -5.48 -9.79 -4.12
C PHE A 287 -5.95 -11.22 -4.38
N PHE A 288 -7.20 -11.40 -4.81
CA PHE A 288 -7.74 -12.72 -5.11
C PHE A 288 -7.12 -13.33 -6.38
N PHE A 289 -6.93 -12.50 -7.40
CA PHE A 289 -6.33 -12.96 -8.66
C PHE A 289 -4.85 -13.32 -8.48
N TRP A 290 -4.04 -12.38 -7.96
CA TRP A 290 -2.61 -12.56 -7.83
C TRP A 290 -2.21 -13.62 -6.81
N GLY A 291 -2.97 -13.76 -5.73
CA GLY A 291 -2.77 -14.85 -4.78
C GLY A 291 -2.84 -16.21 -5.49
N ARG A 292 -3.88 -16.44 -6.32
CA ARG A 292 -4.02 -17.67 -7.10
C ARG A 292 -2.91 -17.85 -8.13
N GLN A 293 -2.50 -16.76 -8.80
CA GLN A 293 -1.42 -16.83 -9.78
C GLN A 293 -0.08 -17.22 -9.14
N LEU A 294 0.22 -16.68 -7.96
CA LEU A 294 1.45 -16.98 -7.21
C LEU A 294 1.47 -18.41 -6.66
N ASP A 295 0.29 -18.99 -6.36
CA ASP A 295 0.17 -20.37 -5.92
C ASP A 295 0.26 -21.37 -7.09
N ALA A 296 -0.31 -21.01 -8.26
CA ALA A 296 -0.45 -21.91 -9.39
C ALA A 296 0.72 -21.87 -10.40
N HIS A 297 1.49 -20.80 -10.43
CA HIS A 297 2.50 -20.57 -11.46
C HIS A 297 3.88 -20.21 -10.87
N PRO A 298 4.96 -20.47 -11.62
CA PRO A 298 6.29 -19.97 -11.27
C PRO A 298 6.29 -18.43 -11.13
N VAL A 299 6.93 -17.92 -10.08
CA VAL A 299 7.00 -16.48 -9.77
C VAL A 299 7.44 -15.65 -10.97
N LYS A 300 8.36 -16.16 -11.78
CA LYS A 300 8.82 -15.51 -13.01
C LYS A 300 7.68 -15.15 -13.96
N ARG A 301 6.78 -16.10 -14.25
CA ARG A 301 5.62 -15.85 -15.15
C ARG A 301 4.70 -14.80 -14.56
N VAL A 302 4.50 -14.86 -13.24
CA VAL A 302 3.66 -13.88 -12.54
C VAL A 302 4.28 -12.49 -12.60
N LEU A 303 5.60 -12.35 -12.39
CA LEU A 303 6.30 -11.06 -12.51
C LEU A 303 6.21 -10.47 -13.92
N VAL A 304 6.40 -11.29 -14.95
CA VAL A 304 6.23 -10.85 -16.37
C VAL A 304 4.82 -10.30 -16.59
N LEU A 305 3.80 -11.00 -16.10
CA LEU A 305 2.41 -10.56 -16.24
C LEU A 305 2.14 -9.26 -15.46
N ILE A 306 2.71 -9.12 -14.25
CA ILE A 306 2.62 -7.90 -13.44
C ILE A 306 3.23 -6.72 -14.20
N PHE A 307 4.44 -6.86 -14.72
CA PHE A 307 5.14 -5.80 -15.43
C PHE A 307 4.41 -5.39 -16.70
N ALA A 308 3.86 -6.36 -17.44
CA ALA A 308 3.06 -6.09 -18.63
C ALA A 308 1.79 -5.29 -18.31
N ILE A 309 1.00 -5.72 -17.30
CA ILE A 309 -0.24 -5.02 -16.91
C ILE A 309 0.07 -3.65 -16.33
N ALA A 310 1.11 -3.52 -15.50
CA ALA A 310 1.51 -2.26 -14.91
C ALA A 310 1.92 -1.20 -15.94
N SER A 311 2.54 -1.63 -17.05
CA SER A 311 2.93 -0.76 -18.16
C SER A 311 1.73 -0.04 -18.80
N ALA A 312 0.52 -0.57 -18.64
CA ALA A 312 -0.69 0.07 -19.16
C ALA A 312 -0.99 1.42 -18.49
N THR A 313 -0.61 1.61 -17.22
CA THR A 313 -0.85 2.88 -16.53
C THR A 313 -0.07 4.04 -17.16
N PRO A 314 1.27 4.04 -17.25
CA PRO A 314 2.00 5.11 -17.93
C PRO A 314 1.69 5.19 -19.43
N LEU A 315 1.38 4.06 -20.09
CA LEU A 315 0.97 4.05 -21.48
C LEU A 315 -0.30 4.86 -21.72
N LEU A 316 -1.33 4.66 -20.91
CA LEU A 316 -2.59 5.41 -21.04
C LEU A 316 -2.36 6.91 -20.80
N TYR A 317 -1.62 7.28 -19.74
CA TYR A 317 -1.30 8.69 -19.49
C TYR A 317 -0.43 9.32 -20.59
N LEU A 318 0.39 8.54 -21.32
CA LEU A 318 1.19 9.03 -22.43
C LEU A 318 0.33 9.41 -23.65
N PHE A 319 -0.71 8.62 -23.95
CA PHE A 319 -1.45 8.74 -25.20
C PHE A 319 -2.83 9.42 -25.09
N THR A 320 -3.37 9.57 -23.88
CA THR A 320 -4.71 10.13 -23.71
C THR A 320 -4.83 11.06 -22.52
N ARG A 321 -5.82 11.97 -22.61
CA ARG A 321 -6.32 12.80 -21.50
C ARG A 321 -7.81 12.58 -21.27
N ASP A 322 -8.37 11.56 -21.90
CA ASP A 322 -9.76 11.18 -21.71
C ASP A 322 -9.97 10.63 -20.29
N ILE A 323 -10.96 11.14 -19.60
CA ILE A 323 -11.23 10.80 -18.20
C ILE A 323 -11.62 9.33 -18.03
N TYR A 324 -12.30 8.72 -18.98
CA TYR A 324 -12.70 7.31 -18.88
C TYR A 324 -11.52 6.38 -19.09
N ALA A 325 -10.66 6.69 -20.08
CA ALA A 325 -9.43 5.95 -20.31
C ALA A 325 -8.46 6.07 -19.12
N LEU A 326 -8.36 7.25 -18.50
CA LEU A 326 -7.57 7.43 -17.26
C LEU A 326 -8.21 6.72 -16.06
N GLY A 327 -9.53 6.52 -16.04
CA GLY A 327 -10.20 5.62 -15.10
C GLY A 327 -9.75 4.16 -15.24
N VAL A 328 -9.51 3.69 -16.47
CA VAL A 328 -8.90 2.37 -16.72
C VAL A 328 -7.45 2.34 -16.20
N ALA A 329 -6.69 3.43 -16.34
CA ALA A 329 -5.35 3.54 -15.75
C ALA A 329 -5.40 3.41 -14.21
N GLN A 330 -6.39 3.98 -13.54
CA GLN A 330 -6.58 3.79 -12.10
C GLN A 330 -6.94 2.34 -11.73
N ALA A 331 -7.73 1.68 -12.57
CA ALA A 331 -8.05 0.26 -12.41
C ALA A 331 -6.79 -0.62 -12.51
N THR A 332 -5.96 -0.40 -13.53
CA THR A 332 -4.69 -1.13 -13.69
C THR A 332 -3.72 -0.82 -12.56
N ALA A 333 -3.66 0.43 -12.08
CA ALA A 333 -2.82 0.83 -10.94
C ALA A 333 -3.24 0.09 -9.65
N GLY A 334 -4.54 0.06 -9.32
CA GLY A 334 -5.06 -0.67 -8.15
C GLY A 334 -4.77 -2.18 -8.24
N PHE A 335 -5.02 -2.77 -9.40
CA PHE A 335 -4.76 -4.19 -9.64
C PHE A 335 -3.29 -4.56 -9.53
N THR A 336 -2.40 -3.71 -10.06
CA THR A 336 -0.94 -3.86 -9.96
C THR A 336 -0.45 -3.66 -8.54
N PHE A 337 -1.00 -2.70 -7.80
CA PHE A 337 -0.60 -2.44 -6.42
C PHE A 337 -0.79 -3.68 -5.53
N ALA A 338 -1.91 -4.41 -5.69
CA ALA A 338 -2.12 -5.69 -5.01
C ALA A 338 -1.05 -6.73 -5.38
N ALA A 339 -0.65 -6.79 -6.66
CA ALA A 339 0.39 -7.69 -7.13
C ALA A 339 1.73 -7.40 -6.46
N LEU A 340 2.13 -6.11 -6.40
CA LEU A 340 3.40 -5.69 -5.81
C LEU A 340 3.46 -6.01 -4.31
N GLU A 341 2.36 -5.78 -3.59
CA GLU A 341 2.26 -6.06 -2.17
C GLU A 341 2.45 -7.57 -1.87
N LEU A 342 1.83 -8.44 -2.66
CA LEU A 342 1.95 -9.90 -2.51
C LEU A 342 3.32 -10.42 -2.97
N THR A 343 3.79 -9.96 -4.12
CA THR A 343 4.98 -10.53 -4.78
C THR A 343 6.25 -10.23 -4.00
N ASN A 344 6.38 -9.02 -3.44
CA ASN A 344 7.52 -8.66 -2.60
C ASN A 344 7.76 -9.68 -1.47
N TYR A 345 6.69 -10.07 -0.80
CA TYR A 345 6.78 -11.05 0.28
C TYR A 345 7.13 -12.46 -0.22
N VAL A 346 6.42 -12.92 -1.26
CA VAL A 346 6.58 -14.29 -1.79
C VAL A 346 7.97 -14.50 -2.39
N VAL A 347 8.49 -13.53 -3.16
CA VAL A 347 9.81 -13.65 -3.79
C VAL A 347 10.91 -13.73 -2.74
N ILE A 348 10.87 -12.85 -1.74
CA ILE A 348 11.88 -12.82 -0.69
C ILE A 348 11.90 -14.14 0.09
N THR A 349 10.73 -14.68 0.42
CA THR A 349 10.64 -15.96 1.15
C THR A 349 11.11 -17.17 0.34
N ARG A 350 11.13 -17.07 -0.99
CA ARG A 350 11.67 -18.13 -1.88
C ARG A 350 13.17 -18.02 -2.12
N ILE A 351 13.74 -16.80 -2.08
CA ILE A 351 15.18 -16.57 -2.28
C ILE A 351 15.95 -16.81 -0.99
N ALA A 352 15.43 -16.28 0.13
CA ALA A 352 16.13 -16.31 1.40
C ALA A 352 16.10 -17.74 2.01
N SER A 353 17.24 -18.19 2.53
CA SER A 353 17.31 -19.42 3.35
C SER A 353 16.54 -19.25 4.67
N GLU A 354 16.20 -20.39 5.30
CA GLU A 354 15.57 -20.40 6.62
C GLU A 354 16.43 -19.60 7.62
N GLY A 355 15.80 -18.68 8.35
CA GLY A 355 16.48 -17.76 9.30
C GLY A 355 17.00 -16.46 8.69
N GLU A 356 17.15 -16.33 7.37
CA GLU A 356 17.63 -15.10 6.72
C GLU A 356 16.54 -14.21 6.13
N VAL A 357 15.29 -14.68 6.08
CA VAL A 357 14.15 -13.96 5.49
C VAL A 357 14.01 -12.52 6.03
N ALA A 358 14.19 -12.33 7.34
CA ALA A 358 14.13 -11.01 7.96
C ALA A 358 15.19 -10.05 7.40
N ARG A 359 16.42 -10.54 7.16
CA ARG A 359 17.54 -9.77 6.62
C ARG A 359 17.30 -9.35 5.17
N TYR A 360 16.85 -10.31 4.33
CA TYR A 360 16.50 -10.03 2.94
C TYR A 360 15.33 -9.06 2.82
N THR A 361 14.33 -9.20 3.69
CA THR A 361 13.21 -8.24 3.77
C THR A 361 13.68 -6.85 4.16
N ALA A 362 14.54 -6.72 5.17
CA ALA A 362 15.09 -5.44 5.59
C ALA A 362 15.92 -4.77 4.48
N ALA A 363 16.76 -5.53 3.77
CA ALA A 363 17.53 -5.03 2.63
C ALA A 363 16.59 -4.52 1.50
N ASN A 364 15.54 -5.27 1.17
CA ASN A 364 14.57 -4.89 0.15
C ASN A 364 13.77 -3.62 0.55
N ILE A 365 13.36 -3.50 1.82
CA ILE A 365 12.69 -2.30 2.34
C ILE A 365 13.61 -1.09 2.27
N ALA A 366 14.89 -1.23 2.64
CA ALA A 366 15.86 -0.13 2.57
C ALA A 366 16.06 0.36 1.13
N ILE A 367 16.23 -0.56 0.18
CA ILE A 367 16.36 -0.22 -1.25
C ILE A 367 15.06 0.42 -1.77
N GLY A 368 13.90 -0.11 -1.38
CA GLY A 368 12.59 0.45 -1.69
C GLY A 368 12.41 1.86 -1.14
N GLY A 369 12.89 2.13 0.07
CA GLY A 369 12.90 3.45 0.68
C GLY A 369 13.74 4.46 -0.12
N ILE A 370 14.94 4.07 -0.56
CA ILE A 370 15.79 4.93 -1.39
C ILE A 370 15.11 5.25 -2.72
N ARG A 371 14.56 4.23 -3.41
CA ARG A 371 13.81 4.44 -4.66
C ARG A 371 12.65 5.39 -4.47
N GLY A 372 11.81 5.13 -3.47
CA GLY A 372 10.62 5.93 -3.21
C GLY A 372 10.91 7.33 -2.68
N ALA A 373 12.07 7.54 -2.04
CA ALA A 373 12.52 8.85 -1.61
C ALA A 373 13.14 9.69 -2.75
N THR A 374 13.62 9.06 -3.83
CA THR A 374 14.35 9.78 -4.90
C THR A 374 13.56 9.88 -6.20
N ALA A 375 12.91 8.80 -6.65
CA ALA A 375 12.23 8.75 -7.94
C ALA A 375 11.14 9.82 -8.13
N PRO A 376 10.27 10.14 -7.13
CA PRO A 376 9.27 11.19 -7.27
C PRO A 376 9.85 12.56 -7.60
N PHE A 377 10.98 12.93 -6.98
CA PHE A 377 11.63 14.21 -7.24
C PHE A 377 12.28 14.26 -8.63
N LEU A 378 12.88 13.15 -9.10
CA LEU A 378 13.40 13.06 -10.46
C LEU A 378 12.27 13.12 -11.49
N GLY A 379 11.12 12.50 -11.18
CA GLY A 379 9.93 12.57 -12.02
C GLY A 379 9.41 13.99 -12.19
N THR A 380 9.26 14.74 -11.09
CA THR A 380 8.81 16.14 -11.17
C THR A 380 9.86 17.07 -11.76
N ALA A 381 11.15 16.84 -11.54
CA ALA A 381 12.21 17.60 -12.21
C ALA A 381 12.17 17.39 -13.73
N LEU A 382 12.00 16.17 -14.20
CA LEU A 382 11.81 15.86 -15.63
C LEU A 382 10.50 16.47 -16.16
N PHE A 383 9.42 16.43 -15.37
CA PHE A 383 8.14 17.07 -15.73
C PHE A 383 8.30 18.57 -15.96
N ALA A 384 9.02 19.26 -15.08
CA ALA A 384 9.24 20.71 -15.19
C ALA A 384 10.03 21.11 -16.45
N VAL A 385 10.93 20.24 -16.93
CA VAL A 385 11.76 20.53 -18.13
C VAL A 385 11.14 20.05 -19.41
N ALA A 386 10.50 18.88 -19.42
CA ALA A 386 10.10 18.17 -20.64
C ALA A 386 8.60 17.76 -20.65
N GLY A 387 7.84 18.12 -19.62
CA GLY A 387 6.41 17.83 -19.52
C GLY A 387 6.04 16.38 -19.18
N GLY A 388 4.74 16.14 -19.03
CA GLY A 388 4.20 14.82 -18.62
C GLY A 388 4.51 13.69 -19.58
N GLY A 389 4.49 13.97 -20.89
CA GLY A 389 4.80 12.98 -21.92
C GLY A 389 6.19 12.35 -21.77
N ALA A 390 7.21 13.17 -21.44
CA ALA A 390 8.57 12.68 -21.20
C ALA A 390 8.63 11.75 -19.97
N VAL A 391 7.96 12.11 -18.88
CA VAL A 391 7.95 11.30 -17.66
C VAL A 391 7.26 9.96 -17.90
N PHE A 392 6.08 9.97 -18.54
CA PHE A 392 5.35 8.74 -18.83
C PHE A 392 6.09 7.87 -19.86
N GLY A 393 6.77 8.49 -20.85
CA GLY A 393 7.63 7.79 -21.80
C GLY A 393 8.79 7.08 -21.12
N VAL A 394 9.50 7.76 -20.23
CA VAL A 394 10.59 7.17 -19.42
C VAL A 394 10.05 6.08 -18.48
N SER A 395 8.95 6.34 -17.80
CA SER A 395 8.29 5.35 -16.93
C SER A 395 7.93 4.08 -17.71
N LEU A 396 7.30 4.23 -18.87
CA LEU A 396 6.94 3.13 -19.75
C LEU A 396 8.19 2.37 -20.23
N ALA A 397 9.23 3.07 -20.67
CA ALA A 397 10.48 2.47 -21.12
C ALA A 397 11.14 1.64 -20.00
N MET A 398 11.12 2.13 -18.75
CA MET A 398 11.64 1.40 -17.60
C MET A 398 10.78 0.16 -17.27
N CYS A 399 9.46 0.25 -17.36
CA CYS A 399 8.55 -0.88 -17.17
C CYS A 399 8.75 -1.95 -18.25
N VAL A 400 8.86 -1.54 -19.52
CA VAL A 400 9.12 -2.45 -20.66
C VAL A 400 10.54 -3.03 -20.57
N GLY A 401 11.54 -2.23 -20.19
CA GLY A 401 12.90 -2.70 -19.93
C GLY A 401 12.94 -3.78 -18.85
N ALA A 402 12.22 -3.57 -17.74
CA ALA A 402 12.08 -4.58 -16.70
C ALA A 402 11.36 -5.85 -17.19
N LEU A 403 10.33 -5.70 -18.05
CA LEU A 403 9.61 -6.81 -18.67
C LEU A 403 10.57 -7.66 -19.55
N VAL A 404 11.42 -7.02 -20.36
CA VAL A 404 12.42 -7.69 -21.19
C VAL A 404 13.49 -8.37 -20.34
N LEU A 405 13.90 -7.74 -19.24
CA LEU A 405 14.91 -8.29 -18.32
C LEU A 405 14.34 -9.33 -17.33
N ALA A 406 13.02 -9.40 -17.16
CA ALA A 406 12.38 -10.36 -16.25
C ALA A 406 12.80 -11.84 -16.48
N PRO A 407 13.03 -12.32 -17.71
CA PRO A 407 13.59 -13.64 -17.94
C PRO A 407 14.96 -13.90 -17.28
N MET A 408 15.78 -12.85 -17.09
CA MET A 408 17.11 -12.96 -16.49
C MET A 408 17.06 -13.04 -14.95
N MET A 409 15.93 -12.65 -14.31
CA MET A 409 15.77 -12.72 -12.86
C MET A 409 15.83 -14.15 -12.33
N VAL A 410 15.61 -15.15 -13.19
CA VAL A 410 15.20 -16.44 -12.71
C VAL A 410 16.01 -17.59 -13.30
N ARG A 411 16.92 -18.05 -12.49
CA ARG A 411 17.05 -19.49 -12.20
C ARG A 411 16.49 -19.71 -10.77
N MET A 412 15.18 -19.45 -10.59
CA MET A 412 14.44 -19.76 -9.37
C MET A 412 13.40 -20.82 -9.69
#